data_eed0e51c9ca3bff93a4f4b65b4e8e8bb
#
_entry.id   eed0e51c9ca3bff93a4f4b65b4e8e8bb
#
_cell.length_a   1.000
_cell.length_b   1.000
_cell.length_c   1.000
_cell.angle_alpha   90.00
_cell.angle_beta   90.00
_cell.angle_gamma   90.00
#
_symmetry.space_group_name_H-M   'P 1'
#
loop_
_entity.id
_entity.type
_entity.pdbx_description
1 polymer ?
#
loop_
_entity_poly.entity_id
_entity_poly.type
_entity_poly.pdbx_seq_one_letter_code
_entity_poly.pdbx_strand_id
1 'polypeptide(L)'
;MPTINQLIKKGRERITYKSKSPILDKCPQKRGVCLSVTTTSPKKPNSAMRKIARVRLTNKQEGTVYIPGEGHILQEHSSVLIRGGRVKDLPGVRYHIIRGALDTAGVAKRKQSRSKYGAKRPK
;
A
#
# COMPACT_ATOMS: atom_id res chain seq x y z
N MET A 1 -26.52 27.47 -10.86
CA MET A 1 -25.66 28.57 -11.36
C MET A 1 -25.55 29.65 -10.31
N PRO A 2 -24.35 30.00 -9.84
CA PRO A 2 -24.21 31.08 -8.87
C PRO A 2 -24.42 32.42 -9.52
N THR A 3 -24.95 33.35 -8.74
CA THR A 3 -25.14 34.73 -9.18
C THR A 3 -23.82 35.52 -9.04
N ILE A 4 -23.75 36.66 -9.71
CA ILE A 4 -22.58 37.54 -9.63
C ILE A 4 -22.29 37.95 -8.17
N ASN A 5 -23.34 38.23 -7.40
CA ASN A 5 -23.18 38.63 -5.99
C ASN A 5 -22.59 37.47 -5.15
N GLN A 6 -22.96 36.23 -5.43
CA GLN A 6 -22.40 35.07 -4.76
C GLN A 6 -20.93 34.87 -5.08
N LEU A 7 -20.54 35.10 -6.34
CA LEU A 7 -19.13 35.00 -6.76
C LEU A 7 -18.27 36.11 -6.13
N ILE A 8 -18.83 37.29 -5.96
CA ILE A 8 -18.12 38.41 -5.30
C ILE A 8 -17.81 38.06 -3.84
N LYS A 9 -18.77 37.44 -3.14
CA LYS A 9 -18.61 37.10 -1.72
C LYS A 9 -17.64 35.94 -1.48
N LYS A 10 -17.75 34.89 -2.28
CA LYS A 10 -16.98 33.64 -2.03
C LYS A 10 -15.97 33.28 -3.12
N GLY A 11 -16.09 33.92 -4.30
CA GLY A 11 -15.25 33.54 -5.45
C GLY A 11 -15.50 32.10 -5.89
N ARG A 12 -14.72 31.70 -6.86
CA ARG A 12 -14.76 30.28 -7.35
C ARG A 12 -13.66 29.51 -6.69
N GLU A 13 -14.03 28.38 -6.09
CA GLU A 13 -13.08 27.47 -5.49
C GLU A 13 -12.98 26.21 -6.35
N ARG A 14 -11.76 25.78 -6.60
CA ARG A 14 -11.52 24.55 -7.34
C ARG A 14 -11.83 23.37 -6.44
N ILE A 15 -12.61 22.42 -6.98
CA ILE A 15 -12.93 21.20 -6.25
C ILE A 15 -11.64 20.39 -6.10
N THR A 16 -11.32 20.02 -4.86
CA THR A 16 -10.17 19.18 -4.58
C THR A 16 -10.64 17.79 -4.18
N TYR A 17 -9.93 16.79 -4.63
CA TYR A 17 -10.25 15.40 -4.32
C TYR A 17 -9.30 14.88 -3.27
N LYS A 18 -9.86 14.17 -2.29
CA LYS A 18 -9.07 13.54 -1.25
C LYS A 18 -8.39 12.30 -1.81
N SER A 19 -7.09 12.19 -1.59
CA SER A 19 -6.33 11.02 -2.04
C SER A 19 -6.74 9.77 -1.27
N LYS A 20 -6.78 8.65 -1.96
CA LYS A 20 -6.99 7.33 -1.33
C LYS A 20 -5.70 6.77 -0.75
N SER A 21 -4.57 7.39 -1.02
CA SER A 21 -3.25 6.95 -0.53
C SER A 21 -2.50 8.13 0.09
N PRO A 22 -3.00 8.69 1.21
CA PRO A 22 -2.45 9.93 1.75
C PRO A 22 -0.99 9.82 2.22
N ILE A 23 -0.55 8.66 2.69
CA ILE A 23 0.82 8.52 3.19
C ILE A 23 1.87 8.47 2.08
N LEU A 24 1.46 8.23 0.84
CA LEU A 24 2.37 8.23 -0.31
C LEU A 24 2.76 9.65 -0.77
N ASP A 25 2.02 10.67 -0.34
CA ASP A 25 2.32 12.07 -0.59
C ASP A 25 2.58 12.36 -2.08
N LYS A 26 1.61 11.96 -2.92
CA LYS A 26 1.63 12.13 -4.39
C LYS A 26 2.78 11.39 -5.10
N CYS A 27 3.38 10.42 -4.45
CA CYS A 27 4.42 9.57 -5.05
C CYS A 27 3.83 8.24 -5.51
N PRO A 28 4.30 7.65 -6.63
CA PRO A 28 3.79 6.34 -7.03
C PRO A 28 4.23 5.22 -6.09
N GLN A 29 5.42 5.33 -5.50
CA GLN A 29 5.92 4.41 -4.49
C GLN A 29 6.67 5.20 -3.42
N LYS A 30 6.84 4.58 -2.25
CA LYS A 30 7.58 5.19 -1.15
C LYS A 30 8.32 4.10 -0.38
N ARG A 31 9.56 4.40 0.00
CA ARG A 31 10.34 3.49 0.83
C ARG A 31 9.94 3.62 2.29
N GLY A 32 9.98 2.51 3.01
CA GLY A 32 9.68 2.50 4.43
C GLY A 32 10.40 1.39 5.16
N VAL A 33 10.26 1.39 6.48
CA VAL A 33 10.85 0.39 7.37
C VAL A 33 9.73 -0.30 8.14
N CYS A 34 9.74 -1.62 8.18
CA CYS A 34 8.74 -2.39 8.91
C CYS A 34 8.87 -2.17 10.40
N LEU A 35 7.79 -1.75 11.05
CA LEU A 35 7.72 -1.63 12.51
C LEU A 35 7.32 -2.96 13.14
N SER A 36 6.38 -3.66 12.51
CA SER A 36 5.95 -4.98 12.94
C SER A 36 5.36 -5.73 11.75
N VAL A 37 5.42 -7.05 11.79
CA VAL A 37 4.85 -7.92 10.77
C VAL A 37 3.92 -8.90 11.46
N THR A 38 2.64 -8.91 11.07
CA THR A 38 1.63 -9.76 11.70
C THR A 38 0.69 -10.33 10.64
N THR A 39 -0.31 -11.07 11.12
CA THR A 39 -1.39 -11.53 10.27
C THR A 39 -2.71 -10.98 10.79
N THR A 40 -3.69 -10.89 9.92
CA THR A 40 -5.02 -10.42 10.30
C THR A 40 -6.08 -11.19 9.52
N SER A 41 -7.28 -11.27 10.11
CA SER A 41 -8.42 -11.89 9.44
C SER A 41 -9.07 -10.90 8.49
N PRO A 42 -9.53 -11.35 7.31
CA PRO A 42 -10.30 -10.48 6.42
C PRO A 42 -11.71 -10.24 6.99
N LYS A 43 -12.40 -9.27 6.41
CA LYS A 43 -13.79 -9.02 6.80
C LYS A 43 -14.71 -10.11 6.23
N LYS A 44 -15.87 -10.31 6.87
CA LYS A 44 -16.85 -11.29 6.42
C LYS A 44 -17.31 -11.01 4.99
N PRO A 45 -17.59 -12.02 4.17
CA PRO A 45 -17.73 -13.45 4.51
C PRO A 45 -16.44 -14.26 4.39
N ASN A 46 -15.29 -13.62 4.14
CA ASN A 46 -14.04 -14.33 3.91
C ASN A 46 -13.39 -14.74 5.24
N SER A 47 -12.58 -15.79 5.16
CA SER A 47 -11.84 -16.29 6.32
C SER A 47 -10.46 -16.76 5.86
N ALA A 48 -9.43 -16.25 6.49
CA ALA A 48 -8.03 -16.58 6.19
C ALA A 48 -7.11 -15.86 7.18
N MET A 49 -5.82 -16.10 7.05
CA MET A 49 -4.80 -15.32 7.76
C MET A 49 -4.05 -14.51 6.72
N ARG A 50 -4.39 -13.24 6.61
CA ARG A 50 -3.75 -12.32 5.68
C ARG A 50 -2.52 -11.70 6.31
N LYS A 51 -1.41 -11.68 5.59
CA LYS A 51 -0.15 -11.13 6.09
C LYS A 51 -0.09 -9.63 5.85
N ILE A 52 0.15 -8.89 6.92
CA ILE A 52 0.25 -7.44 6.88
C ILE A 52 1.48 -6.98 7.64
N ALA A 53 1.88 -5.75 7.39
CA ALA A 53 2.98 -5.12 8.11
C ALA A 53 2.61 -3.69 8.46
N ARG A 54 3.06 -3.24 9.61
CA ARG A 54 3.01 -1.83 9.97
C ARG A 54 4.33 -1.21 9.58
N VAL A 55 4.30 -0.16 8.76
CA VAL A 55 5.50 0.41 8.15
C VAL A 55 5.55 1.92 8.40
N ARG A 56 6.73 2.41 8.73
CA ARG A 56 7.01 3.85 8.79
C ARG A 56 7.72 4.26 7.50
N LEU A 57 7.15 5.20 6.78
CA LEU A 57 7.69 5.69 5.52
C LEU A 57 8.77 6.74 5.75
N THR A 58 9.50 7.07 4.69
CA THR A 58 10.58 8.07 4.75
C THR A 58 10.07 9.47 5.11
N ASN A 59 8.78 9.75 4.89
CA ASN A 59 8.15 11.01 5.29
C ASN A 59 7.64 10.97 6.74
N LYS A 60 8.04 9.98 7.52
CA LYS A 60 7.69 9.80 8.94
C LYS A 60 6.22 9.43 9.19
N GLN A 61 5.46 9.14 8.15
CA GLN A 61 4.08 8.67 8.31
C GLN A 61 4.04 7.15 8.40
N GLU A 62 3.11 6.63 9.18
CA GLU A 62 2.95 5.20 9.38
C GLU A 62 1.67 4.70 8.71
N GLY A 63 1.71 3.47 8.23
CA GLY A 63 0.54 2.85 7.64
C GLY A 63 0.61 1.35 7.71
N THR A 64 -0.56 0.71 7.54
CA THR A 64 -0.66 -0.73 7.44
C THR A 64 -0.65 -1.11 5.97
N VAL A 65 0.22 -2.06 5.60
CA VAL A 65 0.39 -2.50 4.21
C VAL A 65 0.21 -4.00 4.11
N TYR A 66 -0.22 -4.45 2.94
CA TYR A 66 -0.41 -5.86 2.65
C TYR A 66 0.84 -6.44 2.00
N ILE A 67 1.20 -7.65 2.41
CA ILE A 67 2.32 -8.39 1.85
C ILE A 67 1.76 -9.38 0.82
N PRO A 68 1.87 -9.10 -0.49
CA PRO A 68 1.28 -9.97 -1.50
C PRO A 68 2.08 -11.24 -1.74
N GLY A 69 1.41 -12.27 -2.25
CA GLY A 69 2.02 -13.53 -2.63
C GLY A 69 2.09 -14.53 -1.49
N GLU A 70 2.67 -15.69 -1.77
CA GLU A 70 2.81 -16.77 -0.82
C GLU A 70 4.14 -16.68 -0.09
N GLY A 71 4.09 -16.58 1.25
CA GLY A 71 5.28 -16.54 2.08
C GLY A 71 6.09 -15.25 1.96
N HIS A 72 6.84 -14.95 2.97
CA HIS A 72 7.74 -13.79 2.99
C HIS A 72 8.84 -14.03 4.04
N ILE A 73 9.89 -13.22 3.95
CA ILE A 73 10.98 -13.25 4.92
C ILE A 73 11.09 -11.93 5.69
N LEU A 74 10.05 -11.10 5.60
CA LEU A 74 10.05 -9.78 6.25
C LEU A 74 10.03 -9.91 7.76
N GLN A 75 10.79 -9.05 8.41
CA GLN A 75 10.91 -8.98 9.86
C GLN A 75 10.84 -7.53 10.28
N GLU A 76 10.79 -7.29 11.58
CA GLU A 76 10.93 -5.96 12.14
C GLU A 76 12.24 -5.33 11.63
N HIS A 77 12.17 -4.05 11.27
CA HIS A 77 13.28 -3.25 10.71
C HIS A 77 13.67 -3.59 9.28
N SER A 78 12.93 -4.44 8.58
CA SER A 78 13.16 -4.67 7.14
C SER A 78 12.78 -3.43 6.33
N SER A 79 13.62 -3.10 5.33
CA SER A 79 13.32 -2.01 4.39
C SER A 79 12.42 -2.53 3.28
N VAL A 80 11.37 -1.78 2.97
CA VAL A 80 10.39 -2.18 1.96
C VAL A 80 10.03 -1.00 1.05
N LEU A 81 9.57 -1.31 -0.14
CA LEU A 81 9.03 -0.34 -1.07
C LEU A 81 7.51 -0.54 -1.14
N ILE A 82 6.76 0.54 -0.96
CA ILE A 82 5.31 0.51 -0.82
C ILE A 82 4.67 1.25 -1.98
N ARG A 83 3.60 0.68 -2.52
CA ARG A 83 2.76 1.32 -3.53
C ARG A 83 1.34 1.45 -3.05
N GLY A 84 0.56 2.28 -3.72
CA GLY A 84 -0.86 2.36 -3.46
C GLY A 84 -1.60 1.13 -3.95
N GLY A 85 -2.81 0.97 -3.48
CA GLY A 85 -3.66 -0.15 -3.84
C GLY A 85 -4.33 -0.70 -2.60
N ARG A 86 -5.65 -0.54 -2.54
CA ARG A 86 -6.43 -1.02 -1.40
C ARG A 86 -6.66 -2.51 -1.47
N VAL A 87 -6.63 -3.16 -0.32
CA VAL A 87 -7.08 -4.54 -0.18
C VAL A 87 -8.52 -4.50 0.27
N LYS A 88 -9.44 -4.83 -0.63
CA LYS A 88 -10.88 -4.76 -0.37
C LYS A 88 -11.29 -5.66 0.81
N ASP A 89 -10.60 -6.77 0.95
CA ASP A 89 -10.86 -7.82 1.93
C ASP A 89 -10.41 -7.43 3.35
N LEU A 90 -9.53 -6.46 3.48
CA LEU A 90 -8.95 -6.05 4.75
C LEU A 90 -9.30 -4.60 5.06
N PRO A 91 -9.94 -4.32 6.20
CA PRO A 91 -10.28 -2.93 6.55
C PRO A 91 -9.03 -2.12 6.89
N GLY A 92 -8.96 -0.90 6.39
CA GLY A 92 -7.87 0.02 6.69
C GLY A 92 -6.56 -0.25 5.97
N VAL A 93 -6.48 -1.27 5.13
CA VAL A 93 -5.26 -1.59 4.38
C VAL A 93 -5.38 -0.98 2.98
N ARG A 94 -4.62 0.09 2.73
CA ARG A 94 -4.68 0.87 1.48
C ARG A 94 -3.43 0.75 0.62
N TYR A 95 -2.48 -0.06 1.02
CA TYR A 95 -1.17 -0.11 0.40
C TYR A 95 -0.70 -1.53 0.24
N HIS A 96 0.24 -1.74 -0.67
CA HIS A 96 0.87 -3.04 -0.90
C HIS A 96 2.38 -2.88 -0.85
N ILE A 97 3.07 -3.91 -0.38
CA ILE A 97 4.54 -4.01 -0.49
C ILE A 97 4.87 -4.53 -1.89
N ILE A 98 5.87 -3.94 -2.52
CA ILE A 98 6.36 -4.41 -3.83
C ILE A 98 7.35 -5.54 -3.61
N ARG A 99 7.03 -6.74 -4.13
CA ARG A 99 7.90 -7.91 -4.01
C ARG A 99 9.08 -7.77 -4.98
N GLY A 100 10.24 -8.25 -4.54
CA GLY A 100 11.45 -8.20 -5.34
C GLY A 100 12.22 -6.90 -5.25
N ALA A 101 11.87 -6.00 -4.33
CA ALA A 101 12.53 -4.72 -4.12
C ALA A 101 13.02 -4.59 -2.69
N LEU A 102 14.18 -3.96 -2.51
CA LEU A 102 14.79 -3.75 -1.19
C LEU A 102 14.93 -5.09 -0.44
N ASP A 103 14.47 -5.14 0.82
CA ASP A 103 14.58 -6.35 1.64
C ASP A 103 13.46 -7.36 1.39
N THR A 104 12.55 -7.08 0.49
CA THR A 104 11.45 -7.97 0.17
C THR A 104 11.83 -8.88 -1.00
N ALA A 105 12.05 -10.16 -0.72
CA ALA A 105 12.34 -11.14 -1.77
C ALA A 105 11.10 -11.41 -2.62
N GLY A 106 11.30 -11.80 -3.86
CA GLY A 106 10.21 -12.24 -4.73
C GLY A 106 9.58 -13.53 -4.23
N VAL A 107 8.42 -13.87 -4.76
CA VAL A 107 7.73 -15.11 -4.40
C VAL A 107 8.51 -16.29 -4.98
N ALA A 108 8.92 -17.21 -4.12
CA ALA A 108 9.69 -18.39 -4.54
C ALA A 108 8.86 -19.31 -5.44
N LYS A 109 9.50 -19.88 -6.46
CA LYS A 109 8.90 -20.84 -7.37
C LYS A 109 7.69 -20.33 -8.16
N ARG A 110 7.49 -19.03 -8.21
CA ARG A 110 6.39 -18.46 -8.98
C ARG A 110 6.74 -18.42 -10.46
N LYS A 111 5.86 -18.95 -11.30
CA LYS A 111 6.09 -19.03 -12.76
C LYS A 111 5.18 -18.11 -13.57
N GLN A 112 3.99 -17.79 -13.06
CA GLN A 112 3.02 -16.92 -13.73
C GLN A 112 2.94 -15.57 -13.03
N SER A 113 2.71 -14.51 -13.79
CA SER A 113 2.61 -13.14 -13.27
C SER A 113 3.82 -12.74 -12.44
N ARG A 114 5.00 -13.12 -12.89
CA ARG A 114 6.24 -12.93 -12.14
C ARG A 114 6.53 -11.45 -11.82
N SER A 115 6.19 -10.57 -12.74
CA SER A 115 6.43 -9.14 -12.55
C SER A 115 5.63 -8.56 -11.38
N LYS A 116 4.47 -9.13 -11.08
CA LYS A 116 3.64 -8.67 -9.96
C LYS A 116 4.17 -9.13 -8.62
N TYR A 117 4.95 -10.20 -8.58
CA TYR A 117 5.43 -10.81 -7.35
C TYR A 117 6.95 -10.84 -7.24
N GLY A 118 7.63 -10.11 -8.11
CA GLY A 118 9.07 -9.95 -8.03
C GLY A 118 9.87 -11.21 -8.30
N ALA A 119 9.31 -12.17 -9.03
CA ALA A 119 10.00 -13.43 -9.33
C ALA A 119 10.81 -13.30 -10.61
N LYS A 120 11.99 -13.92 -10.60
CA LYS A 120 12.86 -13.95 -11.77
C LYS A 120 12.40 -15.01 -12.76
N ARG A 121 12.78 -14.83 -14.03
CA ARG A 121 12.46 -15.81 -15.07
C ARG A 121 13.08 -17.16 -14.72
N PRO A 122 12.31 -18.26 -14.73
CA PRO A 122 12.89 -19.59 -14.51
C PRO A 122 13.73 -19.97 -15.72
N LYS A 123 14.84 -20.65 -15.45
CA LYS A 123 15.71 -21.17 -16.51
C LYS A 123 15.17 -22.45 -17.08
#